data_7840ffa04544801269d14befe3536ea1
#
_entry.id   7840ffa04544801269d14befe3536ea1
#
_cell.length_a   1.000
_cell.length_b   1.000
_cell.length_c   1.000
_cell.angle_alpha   90.00
_cell.angle_beta   90.00
_cell.angle_gamma   90.00
#
_symmetry.space_group_name_H-M   'P 1'
#
loop_
_entity.id
_entity.type
_entity.pdbx_description
1 polymer ?
#
loop_
_entity_poly.entity_id
_entity_poly.type
_entity_poly.pdbx_seq_one_letter_code
_entity_poly.pdbx_strand_id
1 'polypeptide(L)'
;MIKNAQKQDAKICIKLLNLAMEDIAYKLSGYDDPVKSDEILEKFFVSEINRLSYKNVYVYKRDDVIIAAMCAYFGGDAAQLDREISQHLKALGKDAQIEKECFDDEFYIDSIAVDEKFRGQGLAKELILHSFAKAKELGYKKVSLIVDVNKPKVRKFYESLGFKFNTKKIINLHEYDHMIKEII
;
A
#
# COMPACT_ATOMS: atom_id res chain seq x y z
N MET A 1 -17.18 -4.62 7.30
CA MET A 1 -16.40 -5.79 7.75
C MET A 1 -15.11 -5.84 6.95
N ILE A 2 -13.95 -6.07 7.62
CA ILE A 2 -12.64 -6.20 6.96
C ILE A 2 -12.38 -7.68 6.62
N LYS A 3 -11.89 -7.93 5.40
CA LYS A 3 -11.53 -9.27 4.89
C LYS A 3 -10.29 -9.15 3.99
N ASN A 4 -9.60 -10.28 3.76
CA ASN A 4 -8.60 -10.34 2.70
C ASN A 4 -9.29 -10.20 1.34
N ALA A 5 -8.64 -9.52 0.42
CA ALA A 5 -9.09 -9.43 -0.96
C ALA A 5 -9.01 -10.78 -1.66
N GLN A 6 -9.74 -10.93 -2.76
CA GLN A 6 -9.74 -12.10 -3.62
C GLN A 6 -9.37 -11.68 -5.05
N LYS A 7 -8.94 -12.63 -5.89
CA LYS A 7 -8.52 -12.34 -7.28
C LYS A 7 -9.57 -11.55 -8.07
N GLN A 8 -10.85 -11.87 -7.90
CA GLN A 8 -11.94 -11.17 -8.57
C GLN A 8 -12.14 -9.72 -8.11
N ASP A 9 -11.54 -9.31 -7.00
CA ASP A 9 -11.63 -7.95 -6.49
C ASP A 9 -10.62 -6.99 -7.19
N ALA A 10 -9.79 -7.48 -8.15
CA ALA A 10 -8.69 -6.77 -8.78
C ALA A 10 -9.08 -5.36 -9.23
N LYS A 11 -10.08 -5.25 -10.07
CA LYS A 11 -10.49 -3.98 -10.68
C LYS A 11 -10.87 -2.91 -9.65
N ILE A 12 -11.66 -3.27 -8.65
CA ILE A 12 -12.08 -2.31 -7.61
C ILE A 12 -10.94 -1.98 -6.67
N CYS A 13 -10.10 -2.96 -6.30
CA CYS A 13 -8.98 -2.73 -5.42
C CYS A 13 -7.92 -1.85 -6.08
N ILE A 14 -7.52 -2.12 -7.33
CA ILE A 14 -6.55 -1.28 -8.05
C ILE A 14 -7.09 0.15 -8.21
N LYS A 15 -8.35 0.32 -8.58
CA LYS A 15 -8.97 1.65 -8.65
C LYS A 15 -8.88 2.41 -7.31
N LEU A 16 -9.10 1.74 -6.18
CA LEU A 16 -8.98 2.36 -4.87
C LEU A 16 -7.51 2.66 -4.52
N LEU A 17 -6.61 1.67 -4.66
CA LEU A 17 -5.21 1.82 -4.28
C LEU A 17 -4.50 2.90 -5.11
N ASN A 18 -4.87 3.08 -6.38
CA ASN A 18 -4.36 4.16 -7.23
C ASN A 18 -4.65 5.56 -6.67
N LEU A 19 -5.71 5.75 -5.88
CA LEU A 19 -5.96 7.02 -5.20
C LEU A 19 -4.88 7.38 -4.16
N ALA A 20 -4.17 6.38 -3.65
CA ALA A 20 -3.07 6.55 -2.70
C ALA A 20 -1.69 6.50 -3.37
N MET A 21 -1.52 5.65 -4.39
CA MET A 21 -0.24 5.46 -5.08
C MET A 21 0.12 6.62 -6.01
N GLU A 22 -0.89 7.29 -6.61
CA GLU A 22 -0.67 8.43 -7.53
C GLU A 22 0.39 8.08 -8.61
N ASP A 23 1.48 8.87 -8.74
CA ASP A 23 2.54 8.66 -9.73
C ASP A 23 3.29 7.33 -9.57
N ILE A 24 3.32 6.77 -8.37
CA ILE A 24 3.96 5.47 -8.11
C ILE A 24 3.28 4.36 -8.92
N ALA A 25 1.96 4.44 -9.12
CA ALA A 25 1.22 3.48 -9.94
C ALA A 25 1.76 3.40 -11.37
N TYR A 26 2.01 4.54 -12.01
CA TYR A 26 2.58 4.61 -13.36
C TYR A 26 4.02 4.09 -13.41
N LYS A 27 4.82 4.40 -12.39
CA LYS A 27 6.17 3.86 -12.27
C LYS A 27 6.16 2.34 -12.17
N LEU A 28 5.32 1.75 -11.32
CA LEU A 28 5.23 0.30 -11.14
C LEU A 28 4.70 -0.42 -12.37
N SER A 29 3.72 0.15 -13.06
CA SER A 29 3.17 -0.43 -14.30
C SER A 29 4.10 -0.26 -15.52
N GLY A 30 4.94 0.78 -15.54
CA GLY A 30 5.77 1.18 -16.67
C GLY A 30 5.02 1.89 -17.79
N TYR A 31 3.76 2.31 -17.58
CA TYR A 31 2.93 2.99 -18.55
C TYR A 31 2.34 4.29 -18.00
N ASP A 32 2.39 5.35 -18.79
CA ASP A 32 1.80 6.66 -18.47
C ASP A 32 0.30 6.74 -18.85
N ASP A 33 -0.18 5.80 -19.68
CA ASP A 33 -1.59 5.67 -20.02
C ASP A 33 -2.36 5.02 -18.86
N PRO A 34 -3.38 5.69 -18.31
CA PRO A 34 -4.10 5.19 -17.14
C PRO A 34 -4.75 3.81 -17.35
N VAL A 35 -5.29 3.56 -18.55
CA VAL A 35 -5.98 2.28 -18.84
C VAL A 35 -4.98 1.14 -18.87
N LYS A 36 -3.85 1.33 -19.58
CA LYS A 36 -2.78 0.33 -19.63
C LYS A 36 -2.14 0.12 -18.27
N SER A 37 -1.94 1.20 -17.51
CA SER A 37 -1.42 1.12 -16.15
C SER A 37 -2.32 0.25 -15.28
N ASP A 38 -3.63 0.51 -15.25
CA ASP A 38 -4.59 -0.27 -14.49
C ASP A 38 -4.60 -1.74 -14.90
N GLU A 39 -4.58 -2.05 -16.20
CA GLU A 39 -4.53 -3.42 -16.71
C GLU A 39 -3.29 -4.20 -16.21
N ILE A 40 -2.14 -3.55 -16.14
CA ILE A 40 -0.90 -4.17 -15.63
C ILE A 40 -0.97 -4.35 -14.12
N LEU A 41 -1.44 -3.34 -13.38
CA LEU A 41 -1.58 -3.44 -11.93
C LEU A 41 -2.61 -4.49 -11.52
N GLU A 42 -3.71 -4.65 -12.29
CA GLU A 42 -4.68 -5.73 -12.09
C GLU A 42 -4.04 -7.12 -12.31
N LYS A 43 -3.12 -7.26 -13.29
CA LYS A 43 -2.35 -8.52 -13.46
C LYS A 43 -1.44 -8.80 -12.26
N PHE A 44 -0.75 -7.79 -11.74
CA PHE A 44 0.03 -7.93 -10.51
C PHE A 44 -0.86 -8.30 -9.32
N PHE A 45 -2.03 -7.69 -9.22
CA PHE A 45 -2.96 -7.99 -8.14
C PHE A 45 -3.39 -9.46 -8.11
N VAL A 46 -3.69 -10.08 -9.25
CA VAL A 46 -4.09 -11.49 -9.31
C VAL A 46 -2.93 -12.48 -9.20
N SER A 47 -1.69 -12.02 -9.35
CA SER A 47 -0.48 -12.79 -9.12
C SER A 47 -0.24 -13.00 -7.61
N GLU A 48 0.53 -14.03 -7.26
CA GLU A 48 0.65 -14.45 -5.86
C GLU A 48 1.87 -13.89 -5.14
N ILE A 49 2.90 -13.49 -5.88
CA ILE A 49 4.20 -13.11 -5.30
C ILE A 49 4.66 -11.76 -5.84
N ASN A 50 3.97 -10.70 -5.45
CA ASN A 50 4.43 -9.32 -5.60
C ASN A 50 3.76 -8.43 -4.54
N ARG A 51 4.22 -7.15 -4.42
CA ARG A 51 3.70 -6.23 -3.39
C ARG A 51 2.21 -5.97 -3.53
N LEU A 52 1.68 -5.89 -4.76
CA LEU A 52 0.27 -5.59 -5.04
C LEU A 52 -0.63 -6.82 -5.04
N SER A 53 -0.09 -8.02 -4.78
CA SER A 53 -0.88 -9.25 -4.74
C SER A 53 -2.12 -9.12 -3.85
N TYR A 54 -3.24 -9.68 -4.29
CA TYR A 54 -4.47 -9.79 -3.48
C TYR A 54 -4.22 -10.39 -2.09
N LYS A 55 -3.15 -11.18 -1.93
CA LYS A 55 -2.73 -11.76 -0.64
C LYS A 55 -2.27 -10.69 0.37
N ASN A 56 -1.81 -9.56 -0.11
CA ASN A 56 -1.33 -8.43 0.69
C ASN A 56 -2.41 -7.35 0.85
N VAL A 57 -3.62 -7.56 0.30
CA VAL A 57 -4.67 -6.53 0.31
C VAL A 57 -5.80 -6.91 1.25
N TYR A 58 -6.16 -5.98 2.12
CA TYR A 58 -7.31 -6.04 3.01
C TYR A 58 -8.38 -5.07 2.49
N VAL A 59 -9.62 -5.52 2.42
CA VAL A 59 -10.74 -4.73 1.93
C VAL A 59 -11.78 -4.53 3.02
N TYR A 60 -12.37 -3.34 3.07
CA TYR A 60 -13.55 -3.09 3.86
C TYR A 60 -14.79 -3.26 2.99
N LYS A 61 -15.64 -4.25 3.33
CA LYS A 61 -16.92 -4.52 2.65
C LYS A 61 -18.10 -4.04 3.48
N ARG A 62 -19.05 -3.37 2.81
CA ARG A 62 -20.37 -3.02 3.33
C ARG A 62 -21.40 -3.45 2.28
N ASP A 63 -22.38 -4.26 2.66
CA ASP A 63 -23.39 -4.79 1.76
C ASP A 63 -22.79 -5.41 0.49
N ASP A 64 -21.73 -6.24 0.70
CA ASP A 64 -20.91 -6.90 -0.32
C ASP A 64 -20.14 -5.97 -1.28
N VAL A 65 -20.24 -4.65 -1.10
CA VAL A 65 -19.48 -3.66 -1.88
C VAL A 65 -18.17 -3.33 -1.16
N ILE A 66 -17.05 -3.34 -1.90
CA ILE A 66 -15.76 -2.88 -1.41
C ILE A 66 -15.75 -1.35 -1.46
N ILE A 67 -15.55 -0.72 -0.30
CA ILE A 67 -15.58 0.74 -0.14
C ILE A 67 -14.24 1.31 0.37
N ALA A 68 -13.33 0.46 0.81
CA ALA A 68 -11.97 0.84 1.16
C ALA A 68 -11.02 -0.35 0.97
N ALA A 69 -9.75 -0.07 0.70
CA ALA A 69 -8.70 -1.06 0.55
C ALA A 69 -7.39 -0.59 1.19
N MET A 70 -6.61 -1.54 1.68
CA MET A 70 -5.27 -1.33 2.23
C MET A 70 -4.35 -2.43 1.74
N CYS A 71 -3.22 -2.07 1.15
CA CYS A 71 -2.13 -2.98 0.85
C CYS A 71 -1.10 -2.93 1.98
N ALA A 72 -0.74 -4.10 2.55
CA ALA A 72 0.24 -4.18 3.62
C ALA A 72 0.97 -5.53 3.61
N TYR A 73 2.27 -5.50 3.88
CA TYR A 73 3.12 -6.70 3.85
C TYR A 73 4.31 -6.56 4.81
N PHE A 74 5.05 -7.65 4.98
CA PHE A 74 6.27 -7.64 5.79
C PHE A 74 7.43 -7.00 5.01
N GLY A 75 8.09 -6.01 5.61
CA GLY A 75 9.18 -5.27 4.99
C GLY A 75 10.39 -6.12 4.62
N GLY A 76 10.65 -7.20 5.35
CA GLY A 76 11.68 -8.18 5.02
C GLY A 76 11.45 -8.92 3.71
N ASP A 77 10.21 -9.01 3.25
CA ASP A 77 9.85 -9.64 1.97
C ASP A 77 9.88 -8.67 0.78
N ALA A 78 10.04 -7.35 1.02
CA ALA A 78 9.90 -6.32 -0.01
C ALA A 78 10.74 -6.60 -1.26
N ALA A 79 12.01 -7.00 -1.12
CA ALA A 79 12.88 -7.32 -2.25
C ALA A 79 12.38 -8.50 -3.10
N GLN A 80 11.75 -9.51 -2.46
CA GLN A 80 11.15 -10.64 -3.17
C GLN A 80 9.84 -10.22 -3.84
N LEU A 81 9.03 -9.40 -3.15
CA LEU A 81 7.75 -8.91 -3.66
C LEU A 81 7.92 -7.96 -4.84
N ASP A 82 9.03 -7.22 -4.92
CA ASP A 82 9.33 -6.31 -6.02
C ASP A 82 9.89 -7.00 -7.26
N ARG A 83 10.30 -8.26 -7.17
CA ARG A 83 11.00 -8.99 -8.25
C ARG A 83 10.17 -9.09 -9.53
N GLU A 84 8.90 -9.46 -9.44
CA GLU A 84 8.00 -9.59 -10.61
C GLU A 84 7.83 -8.25 -11.32
N ILE A 85 7.60 -7.17 -10.57
CA ILE A 85 7.45 -5.81 -11.09
C ILE A 85 8.75 -5.35 -11.75
N SER A 86 9.89 -5.56 -11.09
CA SER A 86 11.22 -5.23 -11.64
C SER A 86 11.51 -5.98 -12.95
N GLN A 87 11.16 -7.27 -13.05
CA GLN A 87 11.29 -8.05 -14.29
C GLN A 87 10.41 -7.51 -15.41
N HIS A 88 9.17 -7.13 -15.09
CA HIS A 88 8.26 -6.51 -16.04
C HIS A 88 8.83 -5.19 -16.59
N LEU A 89 9.30 -4.30 -15.71
CA LEU A 89 9.92 -3.03 -16.12
C LEU A 89 11.16 -3.23 -17.00
N LYS A 90 12.02 -4.21 -16.65
CA LYS A 90 13.18 -4.58 -17.49
C LYS A 90 12.75 -5.04 -18.88
N ALA A 91 11.72 -5.86 -18.99
CA ALA A 91 11.19 -6.33 -20.26
C ALA A 91 10.65 -5.19 -21.13
N LEU A 92 10.18 -4.09 -20.51
CA LEU A 92 9.77 -2.86 -21.22
C LEU A 92 10.95 -1.91 -21.54
N GLY A 93 12.17 -2.21 -21.12
CA GLY A 93 13.33 -1.31 -21.25
C GLY A 93 13.22 -0.07 -20.36
N LYS A 94 12.47 -0.15 -19.27
CA LYS A 94 12.29 0.93 -18.30
C LYS A 94 13.26 0.79 -17.12
N ASP A 95 13.42 1.87 -16.33
CA ASP A 95 14.11 1.78 -15.05
C ASP A 95 13.37 0.79 -14.15
N ALA A 96 14.08 -0.24 -13.75
CA ALA A 96 13.54 -1.35 -12.96
C ALA A 96 13.92 -1.25 -11.47
N GLN A 97 14.55 -0.15 -11.06
CA GLN A 97 14.86 0.10 -9.67
C GLN A 97 13.59 0.54 -8.92
N ILE A 98 13.24 -0.22 -7.91
CA ILE A 98 12.14 0.09 -6.99
C ILE A 98 12.76 0.49 -5.67
N GLU A 99 12.52 1.71 -5.24
CA GLU A 99 13.04 2.23 -3.97
C GLU A 99 12.36 1.52 -2.80
N LYS A 100 13.18 1.18 -1.80
CA LYS A 100 12.69 0.52 -0.59
C LYS A 100 12.06 1.53 0.37
N GLU A 101 10.77 1.40 0.57
CA GLU A 101 9.96 2.33 1.37
C GLU A 101 9.99 2.01 2.87
N CYS A 102 10.25 0.75 3.26
CA CYS A 102 10.23 0.25 4.64
C CYS A 102 11.55 -0.38 5.07
N PHE A 103 11.66 -0.77 6.33
CA PHE A 103 12.76 -1.57 6.86
C PHE A 103 12.36 -3.03 7.04
N ASP A 104 13.35 -3.92 7.19
CA ASP A 104 13.14 -5.37 7.17
C ASP A 104 12.35 -5.91 8.37
N ASP A 105 12.32 -5.19 9.48
CA ASP A 105 11.68 -5.60 10.74
C ASP A 105 10.26 -5.02 10.94
N GLU A 106 9.68 -4.44 9.87
CA GLU A 106 8.40 -3.72 9.91
C GLU A 106 7.28 -4.48 9.20
N PHE A 107 6.07 -4.39 9.72
CA PHE A 107 4.86 -4.64 8.95
C PHE A 107 4.46 -3.33 8.27
N TYR A 108 4.63 -3.25 6.96
CA TYR A 108 4.54 -2.02 6.19
C TYR A 108 3.16 -1.85 5.55
N ILE A 109 2.52 -0.70 5.78
CA ILE A 109 1.32 -0.27 5.05
C ILE A 109 1.79 0.49 3.82
N ASP A 110 1.70 -0.16 2.66
CA ASP A 110 2.12 0.36 1.36
C ASP A 110 1.16 1.45 0.84
N SER A 111 -0.13 1.14 0.83
CA SER A 111 -1.16 2.05 0.37
C SER A 111 -2.48 1.80 1.08
N ILE A 112 -3.25 2.87 1.29
CA ILE A 112 -4.57 2.83 1.92
C ILE A 112 -5.47 3.88 1.30
N ALA A 113 -6.65 3.47 0.88
CA ALA A 113 -7.63 4.37 0.28
C ALA A 113 -9.08 4.03 0.67
N VAL A 114 -9.89 5.06 0.72
CA VAL A 114 -11.34 4.99 0.95
C VAL A 114 -12.04 5.63 -0.24
N ASP A 115 -13.05 4.97 -0.78
CA ASP A 115 -13.91 5.54 -1.82
C ASP A 115 -14.45 6.90 -1.35
N GLU A 116 -14.42 7.88 -2.24
CA GLU A 116 -14.74 9.28 -1.93
C GLU A 116 -16.11 9.45 -1.25
N LYS A 117 -17.09 8.65 -1.67
CA LYS A 117 -18.46 8.69 -1.12
C LYS A 117 -18.55 8.22 0.33
N PHE A 118 -17.50 7.51 0.82
CA PHE A 118 -17.48 6.92 2.15
C PHE A 118 -16.38 7.53 3.05
N ARG A 119 -15.71 8.59 2.60
CA ARG A 119 -14.74 9.32 3.42
C ARG A 119 -15.39 9.95 4.66
N GLY A 120 -14.57 10.22 5.67
CA GLY A 120 -15.04 10.84 6.93
C GLY A 120 -15.77 9.88 7.89
N GLN A 121 -15.92 8.59 7.54
CA GLN A 121 -16.63 7.59 8.35
C GLN A 121 -15.67 6.71 9.19
N GLY A 122 -14.40 7.05 9.28
CA GLY A 122 -13.42 6.31 10.09
C GLY A 122 -12.85 5.04 9.45
N LEU A 123 -13.20 4.71 8.20
CA LEU A 123 -12.81 3.44 7.55
C LEU A 123 -11.29 3.25 7.42
N ALA A 124 -10.54 4.32 7.10
CA ALA A 124 -9.09 4.26 7.07
C ALA A 124 -8.51 3.92 8.46
N LYS A 125 -9.06 4.50 9.52
CA LYS A 125 -8.68 4.18 10.90
C LYS A 125 -8.94 2.71 11.22
N GLU A 126 -10.09 2.16 10.84
CA GLU A 126 -10.41 0.75 11.06
C GLU A 126 -9.43 -0.19 10.35
N LEU A 127 -9.08 0.11 9.08
CA LEU A 127 -8.06 -0.66 8.34
C LEU A 127 -6.68 -0.58 9.00
N ILE A 128 -6.26 0.59 9.46
CA ILE A 128 -4.97 0.75 10.17
C ILE A 128 -4.98 -0.02 11.50
N LEU A 129 -6.06 0.03 12.27
CA LEU A 129 -6.19 -0.75 13.50
C LEU A 129 -6.16 -2.26 13.21
N HIS A 130 -6.74 -2.69 12.08
CA HIS A 130 -6.64 -4.07 11.60
C HIS A 130 -5.18 -4.45 11.33
N SER A 131 -4.39 -3.57 10.70
CA SER A 131 -2.96 -3.83 10.47
C SER A 131 -2.17 -3.98 11.77
N PHE A 132 -2.52 -3.23 12.83
CA PHE A 132 -1.90 -3.40 14.16
C PHE A 132 -2.20 -4.77 14.76
N ALA A 133 -3.47 -5.19 14.69
CA ALA A 133 -3.87 -6.52 15.15
C ALA A 133 -3.18 -7.63 14.35
N LYS A 134 -3.08 -7.47 13.03
CA LYS A 134 -2.41 -8.42 12.14
C LYS A 134 -0.91 -8.50 12.38
N ALA A 135 -0.24 -7.36 12.53
CA ALA A 135 1.17 -7.31 12.88
C ALA A 135 1.45 -8.03 14.21
N LYS A 136 0.62 -7.79 15.22
CA LYS A 136 0.72 -8.46 16.54
C LYS A 136 0.51 -9.97 16.41
N GLU A 137 -0.52 -10.42 15.69
CA GLU A 137 -0.80 -11.83 15.42
C GLU A 137 0.39 -12.53 14.76
N LEU A 138 1.06 -11.85 13.82
CA LEU A 138 2.22 -12.36 13.10
C LEU A 138 3.55 -12.19 13.86
N GLY A 139 3.54 -11.59 15.05
CA GLY A 139 4.73 -11.40 15.88
C GLY A 139 5.61 -10.20 15.51
N TYR A 140 5.13 -9.30 14.65
CA TYR A 140 5.85 -8.05 14.32
C TYR A 140 5.68 -7.02 15.43
N LYS A 141 6.75 -6.29 15.70
CA LYS A 141 6.79 -5.28 16.78
C LYS A 141 6.54 -3.86 16.30
N LYS A 142 6.56 -3.64 14.98
CA LYS A 142 6.40 -2.33 14.37
C LYS A 142 5.47 -2.40 13.17
N VAL A 143 4.58 -1.41 13.06
CA VAL A 143 3.88 -1.08 11.83
C VAL A 143 4.43 0.23 11.30
N SER A 144 4.68 0.33 10.01
CA SER A 144 5.21 1.52 9.37
C SER A 144 4.40 1.92 8.14
N LEU A 145 4.62 3.14 7.71
CA LEU A 145 4.11 3.73 6.47
C LEU A 145 4.97 4.91 6.06
N ILE A 146 4.79 5.39 4.85
CA ILE A 146 5.32 6.67 4.40
C ILE A 146 4.20 7.68 4.14
N VAL A 147 4.47 8.95 4.35
CA VAL A 147 3.55 10.05 4.05
C VAL A 147 4.30 11.19 3.35
N ASP A 148 3.77 11.67 2.24
CA ASP A 148 4.33 12.80 1.50
C ASP A 148 4.41 14.03 2.43
N VAL A 149 5.57 14.69 2.48
CA VAL A 149 5.82 15.87 3.30
C VAL A 149 4.86 17.02 2.98
N ASN A 150 4.30 17.04 1.77
CA ASN A 150 3.31 18.01 1.32
C ASN A 150 1.88 17.69 1.79
N LYS A 151 1.68 16.59 2.53
CA LYS A 151 0.36 16.17 3.06
C LYS A 151 0.29 16.29 4.60
N PRO A 152 0.46 17.48 5.21
CA PRO A 152 0.54 17.63 6.67
C PRO A 152 -0.73 17.20 7.42
N LYS A 153 -1.90 17.27 6.78
CA LYS A 153 -3.17 16.79 7.37
C LYS A 153 -3.19 15.25 7.49
N VAL A 154 -2.65 14.56 6.49
CA VAL A 154 -2.52 13.09 6.50
C VAL A 154 -1.51 12.67 7.55
N ARG A 155 -0.37 13.37 7.64
CA ARG A 155 0.62 13.13 8.71
C ARG A 155 0.00 13.26 10.11
N LYS A 156 -0.74 14.36 10.39
CA LYS A 156 -1.43 14.54 11.67
C LYS A 156 -2.43 13.43 11.97
N PHE A 157 -3.12 12.92 10.95
CA PHE A 157 -4.00 11.77 11.11
C PHE A 157 -3.23 10.53 11.58
N TYR A 158 -2.08 10.21 10.98
CA TYR A 158 -1.24 9.10 11.42
C TYR A 158 -0.66 9.32 12.83
N GLU A 159 -0.21 10.53 13.13
CA GLU A 159 0.23 10.90 14.49
C GLU A 159 -0.87 10.67 15.54
N SER A 160 -2.13 10.97 15.21
CA SER A 160 -3.28 10.73 16.10
C SER A 160 -3.54 9.24 16.37
N LEU A 161 -3.04 8.35 15.51
CA LEU A 161 -3.08 6.88 15.68
C LEU A 161 -1.82 6.33 16.38
N GLY A 162 -0.91 7.22 16.77
CA GLY A 162 0.30 6.89 17.52
C GLY A 162 1.51 6.57 16.66
N PHE A 163 1.47 6.85 15.35
CA PHE A 163 2.67 6.83 14.52
C PHE A 163 3.59 7.99 14.90
N LYS A 164 4.89 7.75 14.85
CA LYS A 164 5.94 8.73 15.12
C LYS A 164 6.88 8.81 13.93
N PHE A 165 7.39 10.00 13.65
CA PHE A 165 8.44 10.19 12.64
C PHE A 165 9.66 9.34 12.99
N ASN A 166 10.21 8.66 12.01
CA ASN A 166 11.43 7.88 12.12
C ASN A 166 12.56 8.45 11.27
N THR A 167 12.34 8.61 9.97
CA THR A 167 13.34 9.13 9.03
C THR A 167 12.70 9.71 7.77
N LYS A 168 13.50 10.29 6.90
CA LYS A 168 13.11 10.71 5.55
C LYS A 168 13.38 9.60 4.54
N LYS A 169 12.54 9.51 3.53
CA LYS A 169 12.71 8.64 2.35
C LYS A 169 12.54 9.49 1.08
N ILE A 170 13.30 9.16 0.04
CA ILE A 170 13.09 9.70 -1.31
C ILE A 170 12.55 8.57 -2.17
N ILE A 171 11.33 8.70 -2.65
CA ILE A 171 10.65 7.72 -3.49
C ILE A 171 10.18 8.44 -4.75
N ASN A 172 10.59 7.97 -5.91
CA ASN A 172 10.24 8.58 -7.19
C ASN A 172 10.47 10.11 -7.21
N LEU A 173 11.63 10.55 -6.70
CA LEU A 173 12.06 11.97 -6.59
C LEU A 173 11.24 12.82 -5.61
N HIS A 174 10.26 12.26 -4.90
CA HIS A 174 9.49 12.94 -3.86
C HIS A 174 9.99 12.59 -2.47
N GLU A 175 9.93 13.56 -1.56
CA GLU A 175 10.30 13.37 -0.16
C GLU A 175 9.10 12.91 0.67
N TYR A 176 9.32 11.86 1.45
CA TYR A 176 8.33 11.28 2.36
C TYR A 176 8.88 11.22 3.78
N ASP A 177 8.01 11.41 4.75
CA ASP A 177 8.27 11.05 6.14
C ASP A 177 7.93 9.56 6.33
N HIS A 178 8.94 8.76 6.67
CA HIS A 178 8.74 7.39 7.15
C HIS A 178 8.31 7.45 8.61
N MET A 179 7.19 6.84 8.92
CA MET A 179 6.59 6.86 10.26
C MET A 179 6.41 5.44 10.79
N ILE A 180 6.62 5.25 12.08
CA ILE A 180 6.50 3.95 12.75
C ILE A 180 5.53 4.03 13.94
N LYS A 181 4.85 2.91 14.19
CA LYS A 181 4.05 2.63 15.39
C LYS A 181 4.55 1.34 16.00
N GLU A 182 5.04 1.40 17.25
CA GLU A 182 5.37 0.20 18.01
C GLU A 182 4.11 -0.52 18.45
N ILE A 183 4.11 -1.85 18.28
CA ILE A 183 3.02 -2.75 18.64
C ILE A 183 3.47 -3.53 19.89
N ILE A 184 2.78 -3.28 21.00
CA ILE A 184 3.04 -3.88 22.31
C ILE A 184 2.12 -5.10 22.51
#